data_efdf52550566905b11b8600d5ffcaaf9
#
_entry.id   efdf52550566905b11b8600d5ffcaaf9
#
_cell.length_a   1.000
_cell.length_b   1.000
_cell.length_c   1.000
_cell.angle_alpha   90.00
_cell.angle_beta   90.00
_cell.angle_gamma   90.00
#
_symmetry.space_group_name_H-M   'P 1'
#
loop_
_entity.id
_entity.type
_entity.pdbx_description
1 polymer ?
#
loop_
_entity_poly.entity_id
_entity_poly.type
_entity_poly.pdbx_seq_one_letter_code
_entity_poly.pdbx_strand_id
1 'polypeptide(L)'
;MLQNDRKIYYTLRFAAAMCFIGHGSFGIITKQIWCNYFAVFGIAHNTAYSLMPVVGTVDILMGLSLLIYPTRAITWWLVIWGAVTAFLRPMSGEPFAEFIERAGNFGAPLALLILSSNSEKEFKRFFRLLKPNSTIKTEILEKVINCLKAVVFLLLFGHGWLNLIEKKGIMGQYASIGFSNPALVAHMVGIFEIVAACTVIIRPLRPLIFAFFIWKIGTELFYPHWELFEWIERGGSYGAILALWFALPRVSLKTRNTLVTS
;
A
#
# COMPACT_ATOMS: atom_id res chain seq x y z
N MET A 1 12.04 5.57 -21.92
CA MET A 1 11.59 6.44 -20.81
C MET A 1 10.06 6.58 -20.79
N LEU A 2 9.43 7.05 -21.84
CA LEU A 2 7.96 7.28 -21.93
C LEU A 2 7.06 6.11 -21.46
N GLN A 3 7.50 4.87 -21.65
CA GLN A 3 6.71 3.70 -21.29
C GLN A 3 6.68 3.41 -19.77
N ASN A 4 7.72 3.80 -19.02
CA ASN A 4 7.77 3.58 -17.57
C ASN A 4 6.91 4.61 -16.81
N ASP A 5 6.85 5.85 -17.27
CA ASP A 5 6.10 6.92 -16.63
C ASP A 5 4.61 6.62 -16.57
N ARG A 6 4.06 6.08 -17.67
CA ARG A 6 2.68 5.59 -17.70
C ARG A 6 2.46 4.38 -16.80
N LYS A 7 3.44 3.47 -16.71
CA LYS A 7 3.34 2.29 -15.84
C LYS A 7 3.24 2.70 -14.37
N ILE A 8 4.06 3.65 -13.90
CA ILE A 8 4.00 4.17 -12.53
C ILE A 8 2.59 4.74 -12.26
N TYR A 9 2.10 5.59 -13.15
CA TYR A 9 0.78 6.22 -13.01
C TYR A 9 -0.34 5.18 -12.88
N TYR A 10 -0.44 4.25 -13.83
CA TYR A 10 -1.50 3.25 -13.80
C TYR A 10 -1.36 2.28 -12.63
N THR A 11 -0.14 1.86 -12.28
CA THR A 11 0.09 1.00 -11.11
C THR A 11 -0.43 1.66 -9.84
N LEU A 12 -0.07 2.92 -9.58
CA LEU A 12 -0.53 3.64 -8.40
C LEU A 12 -2.04 3.88 -8.39
N ARG A 13 -2.62 4.19 -9.56
CA ARG A 13 -4.06 4.38 -9.71
C ARG A 13 -4.83 3.10 -9.42
N PHE A 14 -4.43 1.96 -9.98
CA PHE A 14 -5.03 0.67 -9.70
C PHE A 14 -4.82 0.23 -8.26
N ALA A 15 -3.61 0.40 -7.72
CA ALA A 15 -3.27 0.08 -6.35
C ALA A 15 -4.17 0.80 -5.33
N ALA A 16 -4.32 2.12 -5.49
CA ALA A 16 -5.19 2.90 -4.62
C ALA A 16 -6.67 2.49 -4.78
N ALA A 17 -7.14 2.27 -6.00
CA ALA A 17 -8.51 1.83 -6.24
C ALA A 17 -8.80 0.46 -5.63
N MET A 18 -7.91 -0.52 -5.81
CA MET A 18 -8.02 -1.85 -5.20
C MET A 18 -8.16 -1.74 -3.68
N CYS A 19 -7.30 -0.95 -3.05
CA CYS A 19 -7.32 -0.76 -1.60
C CYS A 19 -8.71 -0.34 -1.11
N PHE A 20 -9.30 0.69 -1.72
CA PHE A 20 -10.59 1.23 -1.26
C PHE A 20 -11.79 0.37 -1.69
N ILE A 21 -11.71 -0.32 -2.83
CA ILE A 21 -12.73 -1.29 -3.22
C ILE A 21 -12.72 -2.49 -2.26
N GLY A 22 -11.55 -3.04 -1.91
CA GLY A 22 -11.42 -4.13 -0.96
C GLY A 22 -11.87 -3.72 0.46
N HIS A 23 -11.39 -2.56 0.94
CA HIS A 23 -11.80 -2.00 2.24
C HIS A 23 -13.33 -1.77 2.28
N GLY A 24 -13.89 -1.14 1.26
CA GLY A 24 -15.33 -0.90 1.20
C GLY A 24 -16.16 -2.20 1.16
N SER A 25 -15.63 -3.26 0.54
CA SER A 25 -16.29 -4.58 0.55
C SER A 25 -16.44 -5.14 1.96
N PHE A 26 -15.48 -4.88 2.87
CA PHE A 26 -15.63 -5.26 4.28
C PHE A 26 -16.74 -4.51 4.99
N GLY A 27 -16.98 -3.24 4.63
CA GLY A 27 -18.13 -2.49 5.12
C GLY A 27 -19.46 -3.09 4.64
N ILE A 28 -19.54 -3.50 3.36
CA ILE A 28 -20.76 -4.12 2.78
C ILE A 28 -21.07 -5.46 3.46
N ILE A 29 -20.06 -6.31 3.69
CA ILE A 29 -20.26 -7.60 4.40
C ILE A 29 -20.32 -7.46 5.92
N THR A 30 -20.27 -6.23 6.43
CA THR A 30 -20.38 -5.90 7.87
C THR A 30 -19.37 -6.65 8.74
N LYS A 31 -18.06 -6.52 8.41
CA LYS A 31 -16.98 -7.22 9.11
C LYS A 31 -16.92 -6.78 10.58
N GLN A 32 -17.19 -7.70 11.51
CA GLN A 32 -17.37 -7.44 12.94
C GLN A 32 -16.26 -6.59 13.59
N ILE A 33 -15.01 -6.76 13.17
CA ILE A 33 -13.88 -6.02 13.73
C ILE A 33 -14.05 -4.49 13.59
N TRP A 34 -14.80 -4.01 12.61
CA TRP A 34 -15.07 -2.60 12.42
C TRP A 34 -15.85 -1.97 13.57
N CYS A 35 -16.61 -2.75 14.35
CA CYS A 35 -17.27 -2.24 15.54
C CYS A 35 -16.28 -1.61 16.52
N ASN A 36 -15.06 -2.17 16.63
CA ASN A 36 -14.01 -1.61 17.48
C ASN A 36 -13.55 -0.23 16.98
N TYR A 37 -13.50 -0.03 15.67
CA TYR A 37 -13.11 1.25 15.06
C TYR A 37 -14.20 2.31 15.25
N PHE A 38 -15.45 1.93 15.11
CA PHE A 38 -16.59 2.82 15.41
C PHE A 38 -16.68 3.17 16.90
N ALA A 39 -16.33 2.23 17.79
CA ALA A 39 -16.31 2.46 19.23
C ALA A 39 -15.30 3.55 19.66
N VAL A 40 -14.24 3.80 18.90
CA VAL A 40 -13.31 4.92 19.11
C VAL A 40 -14.05 6.27 19.12
N PHE A 41 -15.13 6.37 18.35
CA PHE A 41 -16.00 7.56 18.28
C PHE A 41 -17.21 7.50 19.21
N GLY A 42 -17.27 6.53 20.11
CA GLY A 42 -18.42 6.31 21.00
C GLY A 42 -19.68 5.76 20.32
N ILE A 43 -19.53 5.22 19.10
CA ILE A 43 -20.65 4.68 18.32
C ILE A 43 -20.96 3.24 18.83
N ALA A 44 -22.22 3.01 19.26
CA ALA A 44 -22.68 1.74 19.76
C ALA A 44 -22.67 0.66 18.66
N HIS A 45 -22.50 -0.60 19.06
CA HIS A 45 -22.33 -1.76 18.19
C HIS A 45 -23.44 -1.89 17.13
N ASN A 46 -24.72 -1.75 17.52
CA ASN A 46 -25.85 -1.85 16.59
C ASN A 46 -25.83 -0.72 15.55
N THR A 47 -25.50 0.51 15.97
CA THR A 47 -25.35 1.65 15.06
C THR A 47 -24.17 1.46 14.11
N ALA A 48 -23.08 0.89 14.61
CA ALA A 48 -21.90 0.58 13.77
C ALA A 48 -22.27 -0.34 12.61
N TYR A 49 -23.03 -1.43 12.86
CA TYR A 49 -23.50 -2.33 11.80
C TYR A 49 -24.35 -1.63 10.74
N SER A 50 -25.18 -0.67 11.14
CA SER A 50 -25.99 0.11 10.19
C SER A 50 -25.15 1.10 9.37
N LEU A 51 -24.04 1.62 9.93
CA LEU A 51 -23.15 2.57 9.26
C LEU A 51 -22.11 1.89 8.36
N MET A 52 -21.71 0.65 8.65
CA MET A 52 -20.71 -0.08 7.87
C MET A 52 -21.01 -0.11 6.37
N PRO A 53 -22.22 -0.48 5.90
CA PRO A 53 -22.54 -0.49 4.48
C PRO A 53 -22.48 0.89 3.85
N VAL A 54 -22.80 1.95 4.58
CA VAL A 54 -22.73 3.33 4.09
C VAL A 54 -21.26 3.71 3.83
N VAL A 55 -20.39 3.49 4.84
CA VAL A 55 -18.94 3.76 4.70
C VAL A 55 -18.36 2.88 3.59
N GLY A 56 -18.70 1.60 3.56
CA GLY A 56 -18.23 0.68 2.52
C GLY A 56 -18.65 1.10 1.11
N THR A 57 -19.87 1.59 0.95
CA THR A 57 -20.37 2.11 -0.34
C THR A 57 -19.58 3.33 -0.77
N VAL A 58 -19.32 4.28 0.15
CA VAL A 58 -18.51 5.48 -0.15
C VAL A 58 -17.10 5.07 -0.59
N ASP A 59 -16.46 4.13 0.09
CA ASP A 59 -15.12 3.66 -0.26
C ASP A 59 -15.09 3.02 -1.66
N ILE A 60 -16.05 2.16 -1.98
CA ILE A 60 -16.18 1.55 -3.31
C ILE A 60 -16.38 2.63 -4.37
N LEU A 61 -17.30 3.58 -4.14
CA LEU A 61 -17.55 4.65 -5.08
C LEU A 61 -16.31 5.54 -5.31
N MET A 62 -15.54 5.83 -4.27
CA MET A 62 -14.29 6.59 -4.39
C MET A 62 -13.23 5.80 -5.15
N GLY A 63 -13.08 4.49 -4.88
CA GLY A 63 -12.18 3.61 -5.62
C GLY A 63 -12.55 3.52 -7.11
N LEU A 64 -13.83 3.31 -7.44
CA LEU A 64 -14.33 3.30 -8.81
C LEU A 64 -14.18 4.66 -9.49
N SER A 65 -14.46 5.75 -8.77
CA SER A 65 -14.27 7.12 -9.29
C SER A 65 -12.79 7.36 -9.64
N LEU A 66 -11.85 6.87 -8.85
CA LEU A 66 -10.44 6.93 -9.18
C LEU A 66 -10.11 6.16 -10.47
N LEU A 67 -10.80 5.04 -10.75
CA LEU A 67 -10.61 4.27 -11.99
C LEU A 67 -11.27 4.91 -13.22
N ILE A 68 -12.39 5.60 -13.06
CA ILE A 68 -13.15 6.16 -14.17
C ILE A 68 -12.72 7.60 -14.43
N TYR A 69 -12.76 8.43 -13.40
CA TYR A 69 -12.51 9.86 -13.47
C TYR A 69 -11.56 10.33 -12.36
N PRO A 70 -10.26 10.00 -12.42
CA PRO A 70 -9.28 10.35 -11.40
C PRO A 70 -9.12 11.86 -11.31
N THR A 71 -9.38 12.44 -10.13
CA THR A 71 -9.15 13.85 -9.83
C THR A 71 -8.22 14.01 -8.63
N ARG A 72 -7.64 15.20 -8.48
CA ARG A 72 -6.84 15.51 -7.26
C ARG A 72 -7.72 15.45 -6.00
N ALA A 73 -8.97 15.89 -6.09
CA ALA A 73 -9.92 15.85 -4.97
C ALA A 73 -10.12 14.41 -4.46
N ILE A 74 -10.45 13.48 -5.34
CA ILE A 74 -10.61 12.06 -5.01
C ILE A 74 -9.31 11.52 -4.41
N THR A 75 -8.17 11.79 -5.06
CA THR A 75 -6.88 11.26 -4.62
C THR A 75 -6.49 11.81 -3.24
N TRP A 76 -6.73 13.11 -2.94
CA TRP A 76 -6.55 13.69 -1.60
C TRP A 76 -7.47 13.06 -0.56
N TRP A 77 -8.74 12.85 -0.92
CA TRP A 77 -9.65 12.12 -0.04
C TRP A 77 -9.09 10.75 0.33
N LEU A 78 -8.62 9.98 -0.66
CA LEU A 78 -8.05 8.65 -0.41
C LEU A 78 -6.79 8.68 0.46
N VAL A 79 -5.94 9.72 0.34
CA VAL A 79 -4.79 9.89 1.24
C VAL A 79 -5.25 10.10 2.68
N ILE A 80 -6.14 11.06 2.90
CA ILE A 80 -6.60 11.43 4.26
C ILE A 80 -7.38 10.27 4.87
N TRP A 81 -8.36 9.74 4.13
CA TRP A 81 -9.23 8.68 4.61
C TRP A 81 -8.46 7.38 4.85
N GLY A 82 -7.54 7.01 3.94
CA GLY A 82 -6.67 5.85 4.13
C GLY A 82 -5.76 5.98 5.35
N ALA A 83 -5.24 7.19 5.64
CA ALA A 83 -4.47 7.44 6.84
C ALA A 83 -5.33 7.35 8.11
N VAL A 84 -6.53 7.94 8.09
CA VAL A 84 -7.48 7.91 9.22
C VAL A 84 -7.88 6.47 9.53
N THR A 85 -8.36 5.70 8.54
CA THR A 85 -8.81 4.32 8.75
C THR A 85 -7.66 3.40 9.20
N ALA A 86 -6.46 3.60 8.69
CA ALA A 86 -5.27 2.89 9.19
C ALA A 86 -4.97 3.24 10.64
N PHE A 87 -5.09 4.52 11.03
CA PHE A 87 -4.79 4.99 12.39
C PHE A 87 -5.87 4.61 13.42
N LEU A 88 -7.09 4.32 13.00
CA LEU A 88 -8.14 3.80 13.89
C LEU A 88 -7.75 2.45 14.54
N ARG A 89 -6.85 1.68 13.92
CA ARG A 89 -6.40 0.41 14.48
C ARG A 89 -5.70 0.59 15.82
N PRO A 90 -4.59 1.33 15.93
CA PRO A 90 -3.98 1.57 17.23
C PRO A 90 -4.90 2.33 18.20
N MET A 91 -5.79 3.20 17.70
CA MET A 91 -6.77 3.87 18.57
C MET A 91 -7.80 2.88 19.16
N SER A 92 -8.07 1.77 18.49
CA SER A 92 -8.96 0.70 18.97
C SER A 92 -8.24 -0.35 19.83
N GLY A 93 -6.93 -0.16 20.13
CA GLY A 93 -6.14 -1.05 20.97
C GLY A 93 -5.30 -2.09 20.21
N GLU A 94 -5.28 -2.05 18.86
CA GLU A 94 -4.36 -2.87 18.09
C GLU A 94 -2.91 -2.33 18.18
N PRO A 95 -1.87 -3.15 17.94
CA PRO A 95 -0.48 -2.69 17.94
C PRO A 95 -0.25 -1.55 16.93
N PHE A 96 0.61 -0.59 17.26
CA PHE A 96 0.96 0.52 16.35
C PHE A 96 1.53 0.05 15.01
N ALA A 97 2.13 -1.12 14.98
CA ALA A 97 2.61 -1.78 13.77
C ALA A 97 1.50 -1.99 12.71
N GLU A 98 0.23 -2.12 13.11
CA GLU A 98 -0.92 -2.20 12.21
C GLU A 98 -1.12 -0.94 11.36
N PHE A 99 -0.89 0.22 11.95
CA PHE A 99 -0.91 1.49 11.23
C PHE A 99 0.24 1.56 10.21
N ILE A 100 1.44 1.20 10.65
CA ILE A 100 2.66 1.26 9.84
C ILE A 100 2.57 0.29 8.64
N GLU A 101 2.11 -0.93 8.89
CA GLU A 101 1.94 -1.97 7.85
C GLU A 101 0.97 -1.52 6.74
N ARG A 102 0.01 -0.66 7.06
CA ARG A 102 -0.96 -0.11 6.10
C ARG A 102 -0.52 1.17 5.40
N ALA A 103 0.77 1.49 5.42
CA ALA A 103 1.31 2.66 4.72
C ALA A 103 0.96 2.67 3.22
N GLY A 104 0.73 1.53 2.59
CA GLY A 104 0.26 1.42 1.22
C GLY A 104 -1.11 2.06 0.97
N ASN A 105 -2.02 2.05 1.96
CA ASN A 105 -3.38 2.54 1.82
C ASN A 105 -3.45 4.05 1.56
N PHE A 106 -2.59 4.82 2.23
CA PHE A 106 -2.48 6.27 2.03
C PHE A 106 -1.26 6.67 1.19
N GLY A 107 -0.23 5.84 1.15
CA GLY A 107 1.01 6.10 0.44
C GLY A 107 0.90 5.94 -1.08
N ALA A 108 0.13 4.97 -1.57
CA ALA A 108 -0.08 4.81 -3.00
C ALA A 108 -0.84 6.00 -3.62
N PRO A 109 -1.96 6.49 -3.06
CA PRO A 109 -2.60 7.71 -3.53
C PRO A 109 -1.72 8.96 -3.31
N LEU A 110 -0.92 9.05 -2.24
CA LEU A 110 0.02 10.14 -2.04
C LEU A 110 1.09 10.18 -3.15
N ALA A 111 1.69 9.05 -3.49
CA ALA A 111 2.64 8.96 -4.59
C ALA A 111 2.00 9.34 -5.94
N LEU A 112 0.73 8.98 -6.17
CA LEU A 112 -0.04 9.39 -7.35
C LEU A 112 -0.26 10.91 -7.38
N LEU A 113 -0.53 11.54 -6.24
CA LEU A 113 -0.65 13.01 -6.12
C LEU A 113 0.68 13.70 -6.46
N ILE A 114 1.79 13.22 -5.89
CA ILE A 114 3.12 13.76 -6.16
C ILE A 114 3.45 13.62 -7.66
N LEU A 115 3.20 12.46 -8.24
CA LEU A 115 3.42 12.18 -9.66
C LEU A 115 2.64 13.13 -10.58
N SER A 116 1.44 13.53 -10.14
CA SER A 116 0.53 14.38 -10.90
C SER A 116 0.70 15.87 -10.58
N SER A 117 1.67 16.26 -9.74
CA SER A 117 1.91 17.66 -9.41
C SER A 117 2.63 18.37 -10.58
N ASN A 118 1.95 19.33 -11.19
CA ASN A 118 2.55 20.30 -12.10
C ASN A 118 2.63 21.64 -11.39
N SER A 119 3.76 22.32 -11.50
CA SER A 119 4.22 23.41 -10.65
C SER A 119 3.41 24.72 -10.61
N GLU A 120 2.19 24.80 -11.20
CA GLU A 120 1.45 26.06 -11.23
C GLU A 120 -0.05 25.92 -10.96
N LYS A 121 -0.53 26.72 -9.97
CA LYS A 121 -1.94 27.00 -9.65
C LYS A 121 -2.79 25.75 -9.36
N GLU A 122 -2.39 24.97 -8.38
CA GLU A 122 -2.99 23.68 -8.02
C GLU A 122 -4.47 23.74 -7.63
N PHE A 123 -4.92 24.82 -6.97
CA PHE A 123 -6.30 24.91 -6.47
C PHE A 123 -7.35 24.98 -7.57
N LYS A 124 -7.08 25.71 -8.67
CA LYS A 124 -8.01 25.79 -9.82
C LYS A 124 -8.14 24.47 -10.60
N ARG A 125 -7.26 23.48 -10.32
CA ARG A 125 -7.23 22.17 -10.99
C ARG A 125 -7.68 21.02 -10.10
N PHE A 126 -8.20 21.32 -8.91
CA PHE A 126 -8.55 20.31 -7.89
C PHE A 126 -9.54 19.26 -8.40
N PHE A 127 -10.53 19.66 -9.18
CA PHE A 127 -11.53 18.77 -9.77
C PHE A 127 -11.24 18.37 -11.23
N ARG A 128 -10.10 18.77 -11.80
CA ARG A 128 -9.72 18.33 -13.14
C ARG A 128 -9.21 16.92 -13.17
N LEU A 129 -9.44 16.25 -14.30
CA LEU A 129 -8.95 14.91 -14.57
C LEU A 129 -7.43 14.85 -14.49
N LEU A 130 -6.91 13.93 -13.70
CA LEU A 130 -5.49 13.57 -13.66
C LEU A 130 -5.15 12.76 -14.91
N LYS A 131 -4.24 13.26 -15.73
CA LYS A 131 -3.75 12.56 -16.91
C LYS A 131 -2.32 12.10 -16.66
N PRO A 132 -1.91 10.92 -17.19
CA PRO A 132 -0.52 10.53 -17.16
C PRO A 132 0.32 11.55 -17.93
N ASN A 133 1.38 12.05 -17.30
CA ASN A 133 2.31 12.95 -17.99
C ASN A 133 3.03 12.18 -19.10
N SER A 134 3.28 12.84 -20.23
CA SER A 134 4.08 12.26 -21.31
C SER A 134 5.53 12.05 -20.91
N THR A 135 6.05 12.93 -20.04
CA THR A 135 7.41 12.86 -19.44
C THR A 135 7.33 13.38 -18.01
N ILE A 136 7.88 12.61 -17.06
CA ILE A 136 8.00 13.04 -15.67
C ILE A 136 9.28 13.85 -15.51
N LYS A 137 9.21 15.05 -14.92
CA LYS A 137 10.40 15.84 -14.54
C LYS A 137 11.21 15.03 -13.52
N THR A 138 12.54 15.07 -13.63
CA THR A 138 13.46 14.34 -12.73
C THR A 138 13.18 14.63 -11.26
N GLU A 139 12.95 15.89 -10.90
CA GLU A 139 12.62 16.29 -9.53
C GLU A 139 11.33 15.63 -8.99
N ILE A 140 10.29 15.51 -9.83
CA ILE A 140 9.05 14.85 -9.46
C ILE A 140 9.28 13.34 -9.29
N LEU A 141 10.03 12.73 -10.21
CA LEU A 141 10.37 11.31 -10.14
C LEU A 141 11.15 10.99 -8.86
N GLU A 142 12.11 11.82 -8.47
CA GLU A 142 12.86 11.67 -7.21
C GLU A 142 11.93 11.75 -5.99
N LYS A 143 11.00 12.72 -5.97
CA LYS A 143 9.99 12.82 -4.89
C LYS A 143 9.10 11.57 -4.82
N VAL A 144 8.68 11.04 -5.98
CA VAL A 144 7.89 9.80 -6.05
C VAL A 144 8.71 8.61 -5.54
N ILE A 145 9.97 8.47 -5.95
CA ILE A 145 10.87 7.40 -5.49
C ILE A 145 11.05 7.49 -3.96
N ASN A 146 11.30 8.67 -3.42
CA ASN A 146 11.48 8.84 -1.97
C ASN A 146 10.20 8.54 -1.18
N CYS A 147 9.04 8.98 -1.67
CA CYS A 147 7.75 8.63 -1.11
C CYS A 147 7.54 7.12 -1.11
N LEU A 148 7.74 6.46 -2.25
CA LEU A 148 7.55 5.02 -2.37
C LEU A 148 8.56 4.21 -1.55
N LYS A 149 9.81 4.66 -1.43
CA LYS A 149 10.79 4.06 -0.51
C LYS A 149 10.29 4.09 0.93
N ALA A 150 9.79 5.24 1.38
CA ALA A 150 9.23 5.37 2.73
C ALA A 150 8.01 4.45 2.92
N VAL A 151 7.10 4.41 1.97
CA VAL A 151 5.92 3.54 2.01
C VAL A 151 6.31 2.06 2.07
N VAL A 152 7.22 1.61 1.20
CA VAL A 152 7.67 0.21 1.16
C VAL A 152 8.46 -0.17 2.42
N PHE A 153 9.26 0.77 2.94
CA PHE A 153 9.91 0.58 4.24
C PHE A 153 8.88 0.36 5.35
N LEU A 154 7.92 1.27 5.48
CA LEU A 154 6.92 1.20 6.55
C LEU A 154 6.10 -0.09 6.48
N LEU A 155 5.64 -0.48 5.29
CA LEU A 155 4.84 -1.68 5.13
C LEU A 155 5.61 -2.97 5.47
N LEU A 156 6.87 -3.12 5.03
CA LEU A 156 7.70 -4.29 5.35
C LEU A 156 8.11 -4.28 6.82
N PHE A 157 8.50 -3.12 7.35
CA PHE A 157 8.85 -2.96 8.77
C PHE A 157 7.65 -3.24 9.67
N GLY A 158 6.46 -2.71 9.34
CA GLY A 158 5.23 -2.92 10.09
C GLY A 158 4.83 -4.39 10.12
N HIS A 159 4.82 -5.05 8.96
CA HIS A 159 4.50 -6.48 8.88
C HIS A 159 5.55 -7.35 9.60
N GLY A 160 6.82 -7.03 9.43
CA GLY A 160 7.90 -7.69 10.16
C GLY A 160 7.76 -7.52 11.68
N TRP A 161 7.39 -6.33 12.15
CA TRP A 161 7.11 -6.09 13.57
C TRP A 161 5.93 -6.91 14.07
N LEU A 162 4.82 -6.97 13.33
CA LEU A 162 3.66 -7.80 13.68
C LEU A 162 4.02 -9.30 13.79
N ASN A 163 4.93 -9.76 12.94
CA ASN A 163 5.48 -11.11 13.02
C ASN A 163 6.29 -11.31 14.32
N LEU A 164 7.20 -10.38 14.67
CA LEU A 164 8.05 -10.51 15.86
C LEU A 164 7.26 -10.44 17.17
N ILE A 165 6.15 -9.74 17.21
CA ILE A 165 5.25 -9.72 18.38
C ILE A 165 4.21 -10.86 18.38
N GLU A 166 4.37 -11.82 17.47
CA GLU A 166 3.52 -13.02 17.38
C GLU A 166 2.03 -12.68 17.28
N LYS A 167 1.66 -11.69 16.44
CA LYS A 167 0.26 -11.30 16.27
C LYS A 167 -0.62 -12.52 16.02
N LYS A 168 -1.68 -12.69 16.84
CA LYS A 168 -2.56 -13.87 16.83
C LYS A 168 -3.08 -14.26 15.43
N GLY A 169 -3.44 -13.28 14.58
CA GLY A 169 -3.90 -13.55 13.22
C GLY A 169 -2.81 -14.15 12.33
N ILE A 170 -1.57 -13.66 12.44
CA ILE A 170 -0.40 -14.17 11.71
C ILE A 170 -0.05 -15.58 12.19
N MET A 171 -0.10 -15.84 13.50
CA MET A 171 0.12 -17.18 14.04
C MET A 171 -0.93 -18.17 13.49
N GLY A 172 -2.20 -17.78 13.46
CA GLY A 172 -3.27 -18.57 12.87
C GLY A 172 -3.05 -18.84 11.37
N GLN A 173 -2.54 -17.87 10.63
CA GLN A 173 -2.20 -18.02 9.22
C GLN A 173 -1.11 -19.10 9.02
N TYR A 174 0.01 -19.01 9.75
CA TYR A 174 1.08 -20.01 9.63
C TYR A 174 0.63 -21.41 10.05
N ALA A 175 -0.17 -21.51 11.11
CA ALA A 175 -0.75 -22.80 11.54
C ALA A 175 -1.68 -23.39 10.46
N SER A 176 -2.49 -22.57 9.79
CA SER A 176 -3.43 -23.03 8.74
C SER A 176 -2.72 -23.55 7.49
N ILE A 177 -1.48 -23.09 7.23
CA ILE A 177 -0.65 -23.59 6.13
C ILE A 177 0.10 -24.87 6.52
N GLY A 178 0.00 -25.30 7.77
CA GLY A 178 0.59 -26.56 8.23
C GLY A 178 1.96 -26.44 8.90
N PHE A 179 2.42 -25.23 9.25
CA PHE A 179 3.64 -25.09 10.02
C PHE A 179 3.44 -25.57 11.46
N SER A 180 4.26 -26.52 11.90
CA SER A 180 4.23 -27.08 13.26
C SER A 180 4.68 -26.09 14.34
N ASN A 181 5.51 -25.12 13.99
CA ASN A 181 5.97 -24.06 14.90
C ASN A 181 5.74 -22.67 14.28
N PRO A 182 4.50 -22.12 14.34
CA PRO A 182 4.16 -20.82 13.79
C PRO A 182 5.00 -19.67 14.34
N ALA A 183 5.38 -19.71 15.64
CA ALA A 183 6.18 -18.67 16.28
C ALA A 183 7.59 -18.58 15.67
N LEU A 184 8.25 -19.71 15.45
CA LEU A 184 9.56 -19.73 14.80
C LEU A 184 9.49 -19.16 13.38
N VAL A 185 8.45 -19.54 12.61
CA VAL A 185 8.24 -19.02 11.25
C VAL A 185 8.01 -17.51 11.28
N ALA A 186 7.20 -17.02 12.21
CA ALA A 186 6.95 -15.59 12.39
C ALA A 186 8.23 -14.81 12.70
N HIS A 187 9.05 -15.30 13.60
CA HIS A 187 10.32 -14.65 13.92
C HIS A 187 11.27 -14.62 12.72
N MET A 188 11.39 -15.71 11.97
CA MET A 188 12.22 -15.75 10.75
C MET A 188 11.72 -14.77 9.69
N VAL A 189 10.42 -14.76 9.42
CA VAL A 189 9.78 -13.83 8.47
C VAL A 189 9.90 -12.38 8.96
N GLY A 190 9.68 -12.14 10.25
CA GLY A 190 9.79 -10.81 10.84
C GLY A 190 11.17 -10.21 10.70
N ILE A 191 12.23 -10.98 11.01
CA ILE A 191 13.62 -10.55 10.83
C ILE A 191 13.91 -10.30 9.35
N PHE A 192 13.51 -11.22 8.47
CA PHE A 192 13.69 -11.08 7.03
C PHE A 192 13.05 -9.78 6.50
N GLU A 193 11.80 -9.49 6.87
CA GLU A 193 11.10 -8.30 6.38
C GLU A 193 11.67 -6.99 6.95
N ILE A 194 12.14 -6.97 8.19
CA ILE A 194 12.84 -5.80 8.75
C ILE A 194 14.15 -5.53 8.02
N VAL A 195 14.95 -6.58 7.76
CA VAL A 195 16.18 -6.45 6.96
C VAL A 195 15.85 -5.98 5.53
N ALA A 196 14.80 -6.52 4.93
CA ALA A 196 14.30 -6.10 3.63
C ALA A 196 13.89 -4.62 3.64
N ALA A 197 13.16 -4.16 4.65
CA ALA A 197 12.79 -2.76 4.83
C ALA A 197 14.02 -1.85 4.87
N CYS A 198 15.03 -2.19 5.67
CA CYS A 198 16.28 -1.43 5.74
C CYS A 198 17.00 -1.37 4.40
N THR A 199 17.03 -2.45 3.63
CA THR A 199 17.67 -2.47 2.32
C THR A 199 16.96 -1.56 1.31
N VAL A 200 15.63 -1.43 1.39
CA VAL A 200 14.86 -0.49 0.55
C VAL A 200 15.29 0.97 0.77
N ILE A 201 15.55 1.36 2.02
CA ILE A 201 15.98 2.73 2.32
C ILE A 201 17.43 2.97 1.92
N ILE A 202 18.33 2.05 2.29
CA ILE A 202 19.78 2.22 2.11
C ILE A 202 20.17 2.07 0.62
N ARG A 203 19.74 0.98 0.00
CA ARG A 203 20.12 0.65 -1.38
C ARG A 203 19.00 -0.08 -2.12
N PRO A 204 18.01 0.64 -2.68
CA PRO A 204 16.88 0.03 -3.39
C PRO A 204 17.33 -0.58 -4.72
N LEU A 205 17.79 -1.82 -4.69
CA LEU A 205 18.18 -2.56 -5.90
C LEU A 205 16.93 -3.05 -6.63
N ARG A 206 16.80 -2.71 -7.88
CA ARG A 206 15.63 -3.04 -8.70
C ARG A 206 15.25 -4.53 -8.70
N PRO A 207 16.17 -5.50 -8.86
CA PRO A 207 15.85 -6.92 -8.75
C PRO A 207 15.29 -7.31 -7.39
N LEU A 208 15.84 -6.71 -6.33
CA LEU A 208 15.41 -6.98 -4.95
C LEU A 208 14.00 -6.43 -4.69
N ILE A 209 13.69 -5.23 -5.17
CA ILE A 209 12.32 -4.66 -5.08
C ILE A 209 11.32 -5.55 -5.82
N PHE A 210 11.68 -6.13 -6.97
CA PHE A 210 10.81 -7.08 -7.67
C PHE A 210 10.63 -8.39 -6.88
N ALA A 211 11.68 -8.89 -6.25
CA ALA A 211 11.57 -10.05 -5.36
C ALA A 211 10.66 -9.77 -4.17
N PHE A 212 10.71 -8.59 -3.56
CA PHE A 212 9.79 -8.19 -2.49
C PHE A 212 8.34 -8.04 -2.97
N PHE A 213 8.13 -7.61 -4.21
CA PHE A 213 6.80 -7.60 -4.83
C PHE A 213 6.22 -9.01 -4.91
N ILE A 214 6.98 -9.97 -5.43
CA ILE A 214 6.56 -11.39 -5.51
C ILE A 214 6.35 -11.96 -4.11
N TRP A 215 7.27 -11.68 -3.18
CA TRP A 215 7.15 -12.10 -1.77
C TRP A 215 5.83 -11.61 -1.16
N LYS A 216 5.54 -10.30 -1.29
CA LYS A 216 4.35 -9.71 -0.66
C LYS A 216 3.05 -10.26 -1.26
N ILE A 217 2.97 -10.41 -2.59
CA ILE A 217 1.81 -11.08 -3.21
C ILE A 217 1.68 -12.52 -2.73
N GLY A 218 2.79 -13.27 -2.70
CA GLY A 218 2.79 -14.66 -2.27
C GLY A 218 2.31 -14.84 -0.84
N THR A 219 2.81 -14.02 0.10
CA THR A 219 2.40 -14.10 1.52
C THR A 219 0.93 -13.75 1.72
N GLU A 220 0.38 -12.83 0.96
CA GLU A 220 -1.05 -12.47 1.06
C GLU A 220 -1.97 -13.53 0.44
N LEU A 221 -1.52 -14.31 -0.53
CA LEU A 221 -2.30 -15.42 -1.08
C LEU A 221 -2.48 -16.59 -0.10
N PHE A 222 -1.63 -16.69 0.93
CA PHE A 222 -1.74 -17.71 1.98
C PHE A 222 -2.63 -17.29 3.15
N TYR A 223 -3.42 -16.22 3.00
CA TYR A 223 -4.38 -15.85 4.03
C TYR A 223 -5.38 -16.99 4.27
N PRO A 224 -5.73 -17.29 5.55
CA PRO A 224 -6.72 -18.32 5.84
C PRO A 224 -8.01 -18.02 5.08
N HIS A 225 -8.56 -19.03 4.42
CA HIS A 225 -9.82 -18.94 3.68
C HIS A 225 -9.77 -18.19 2.33
N TRP A 226 -8.62 -17.85 1.79
CA TRP A 226 -8.52 -17.19 0.48
C TRP A 226 -9.48 -16.00 0.36
N GLU A 227 -9.48 -15.12 1.35
CA GLU A 227 -10.39 -13.98 1.39
C GLU A 227 -10.04 -12.98 0.28
N LEU A 228 -10.76 -13.05 -0.83
CA LEU A 228 -10.54 -12.21 -2.00
C LEU A 228 -10.48 -10.72 -1.65
N PHE A 229 -11.34 -10.28 -0.74
CA PHE A 229 -11.38 -8.87 -0.34
C PHE A 229 -10.15 -8.43 0.44
N GLU A 230 -9.55 -9.31 1.28
CA GLU A 230 -8.27 -9.05 1.94
C GLU A 230 -7.18 -8.83 0.89
N TRP A 231 -7.11 -9.72 -0.10
CA TRP A 231 -6.13 -9.61 -1.16
C TRP A 231 -6.31 -8.32 -1.99
N ILE A 232 -7.55 -7.92 -2.31
CA ILE A 232 -7.86 -6.69 -3.04
C ILE A 232 -7.50 -5.47 -2.19
N GLU A 233 -7.86 -5.42 -0.90
CA GLU A 233 -7.54 -4.31 0.01
C GLU A 233 -6.04 -4.02 0.06
N ARG A 234 -5.22 -5.06 0.03
CA ARG A 234 -3.76 -4.92 0.08
C ARG A 234 -3.11 -4.49 -1.24
N GLY A 235 -3.93 -4.20 -2.25
CA GLY A 235 -3.46 -3.66 -3.54
C GLY A 235 -2.60 -2.42 -3.41
N GLY A 236 -2.86 -1.56 -2.39
CA GLY A 236 -2.03 -0.41 -2.07
C GLY A 236 -0.59 -0.79 -1.73
N SER A 237 -0.39 -1.90 -1.04
CA SER A 237 0.93 -2.41 -0.63
C SER A 237 1.72 -2.96 -1.82
N TYR A 238 1.18 -3.97 -2.54
CA TYR A 238 1.93 -4.51 -3.70
C TYR A 238 2.08 -3.50 -4.82
N GLY A 239 1.10 -2.64 -5.02
CA GLY A 239 1.18 -1.60 -6.03
C GLY A 239 2.24 -0.54 -5.72
N ALA A 240 2.46 -0.19 -4.45
CA ALA A 240 3.55 0.70 -4.05
C ALA A 240 4.94 0.08 -4.35
N ILE A 241 5.11 -1.21 -4.04
CA ILE A 241 6.36 -1.93 -4.35
C ILE A 241 6.59 -1.99 -5.87
N LEU A 242 5.55 -2.34 -6.64
CA LEU A 242 5.64 -2.43 -8.10
C LEU A 242 5.89 -1.07 -8.75
N ALA A 243 5.26 0.00 -8.24
CA ALA A 243 5.49 1.36 -8.72
C ALA A 243 6.93 1.80 -8.44
N LEU A 244 7.48 1.48 -7.26
CA LEU A 244 8.89 1.72 -6.96
C LEU A 244 9.81 0.98 -7.93
N TRP A 245 9.52 -0.28 -8.24
CA TRP A 245 10.30 -1.03 -9.23
C TRP A 245 10.29 -0.39 -10.62
N PHE A 246 9.16 0.16 -11.07
CA PHE A 246 9.09 0.89 -12.33
C PHE A 246 9.85 2.22 -12.28
N ALA A 247 9.84 2.90 -11.13
CA ALA A 247 10.48 4.20 -10.94
C ALA A 247 12.01 4.12 -10.86
N LEU A 248 12.55 3.01 -10.37
CA LEU A 248 13.99 2.82 -10.24
C LEU A 248 14.68 2.67 -11.62
N PRO A 249 15.88 3.24 -11.80
CA PRO A 249 16.63 3.15 -13.06
C PRO A 249 16.95 1.70 -13.39
N ARG A 250 16.92 1.37 -14.69
CA ARG A 250 17.47 0.10 -15.18
C ARG A 250 18.98 0.17 -15.13
N VAL A 251 19.65 -0.77 -14.46
CA VAL A 251 21.10 -0.90 -14.53
C VAL A 251 21.45 -1.25 -15.97
N SER A 252 22.06 -0.30 -16.70
CA SER A 252 22.60 -0.58 -18.02
C SER A 252 23.89 -1.37 -17.85
N LEU A 253 23.92 -2.61 -18.35
CA LEU A 253 25.13 -3.44 -18.38
C LEU A 253 26.23 -2.89 -19.31
N LYS A 254 25.96 -1.76 -20.01
CA LYS A 254 26.92 -1.16 -20.96
C LYS A 254 28.12 -0.45 -20.33
N THR A 255 28.12 -0.15 -19.05
CA THR A 255 29.21 0.62 -18.42
C THR A 255 30.34 -0.25 -17.86
N ARG A 256 30.31 -1.57 -18.05
CA ARG A 256 31.37 -2.46 -17.50
C ARG A 256 32.52 -2.74 -18.47
N ASN A 257 32.39 -2.38 -19.75
CA ASN A 257 33.40 -2.71 -20.77
C ASN A 257 34.39 -1.60 -21.05
N THR A 258 34.34 -0.44 -20.41
CA THR A 258 35.30 0.66 -20.64
C THR A 258 36.40 0.78 -19.58
N LEU A 259 36.45 -0.11 -18.58
CA LEU A 259 37.52 -0.13 -17.57
C LEU A 259 38.48 -1.30 -17.67
N VAL A 260 38.43 -2.07 -18.75
CA VAL A 260 39.34 -3.22 -18.94
C VAL A 260 40.35 -2.96 -20.10
N THR A 261 40.33 -1.79 -20.73
CA THR A 261 41.28 -1.43 -21.77
C THR A 261 41.90 -0.05 -21.48
N SER A 262 42.57 0.06 -20.33
CA SER A 262 43.57 1.11 -20.11
C SER A 262 44.63 0.62 -19.15
#